data_aeb7451979470327ea08c1cbd963cbc7
#
_entry.id   aeb7451979470327ea08c1cbd963cbc7
#
_cell.length_a   1.000
_cell.length_b   1.000
_cell.length_c   1.000
_cell.angle_alpha   90.00
_cell.angle_beta   90.00
_cell.angle_gamma   90.00
#
_symmetry.space_group_name_H-M   'P 1'
#
loop_
_entity.id
_entity.type
_entity.pdbx_description
1 polymer ?
#
loop_
_entity_poly.entity_id
_entity_poly.type
_entity_poly.pdbx_seq_one_letter_code
_entity_poly.pdbx_strand_id
1 'polypeptide(L)'
;MFKWIRDVFTIKSIKRRIQLAFASIILLLFFSGATSLLELERVSHDTEEILLASKENVDLASEMISALNEQNDAMIQMAVIGGTLKDIAPKLAPCEESIKRLSEASERAQKRMKDTESASITDSLAVYTKRINELATTYINGDVHRAIASDTTSRMTTHSWYVNSYKPQYVTVSTQITRYMTGSESTLGPDVNRLSHTARRAVTPVFLALVVMTVVILMFYYFIHSYLIRPVLRINDELGDYLRYRTPFDRNIVCRDEIQTLRDRILALIQKQR
;
A
#
# COMPACT_ATOMS: atom_id res chain seq x y z
N MET A 1 -17.22 -23.53 23.44
CA MET A 1 -17.22 -23.86 22.01
C MET A 1 -17.71 -25.29 21.71
N PHE A 2 -17.28 -26.31 22.44
CA PHE A 2 -17.70 -27.73 22.22
C PHE A 2 -19.17 -28.07 22.52
N LYS A 3 -19.86 -27.34 23.39
CA LYS A 3 -21.29 -27.61 23.72
C LYS A 3 -22.20 -27.35 22.51
N TRP A 4 -21.96 -26.28 21.74
CA TRP A 4 -22.73 -25.92 20.55
C TRP A 4 -22.61 -26.99 19.43
N ILE A 5 -21.43 -27.55 19.23
CA ILE A 5 -21.20 -28.62 18.27
C ILE A 5 -22.02 -29.85 18.65
N ARG A 6 -22.09 -30.22 19.95
CA ARG A 6 -22.87 -31.35 20.46
C ARG A 6 -24.37 -31.13 20.26
N ASP A 7 -24.86 -29.91 20.43
CA ASP A 7 -26.29 -29.59 20.31
C ASP A 7 -26.73 -29.60 18.82
N VAL A 8 -25.85 -29.23 17.87
CA VAL A 8 -26.11 -29.38 16.43
C VAL A 8 -26.25 -30.84 16.00
N PHE A 9 -25.50 -31.74 16.62
CA PHE A 9 -25.61 -33.20 16.37
C PHE A 9 -26.85 -33.84 17.00
N THR A 10 -27.52 -33.19 17.96
CA THR A 10 -28.75 -33.70 18.59
C THR A 10 -30.05 -33.28 17.88
N ILE A 11 -29.95 -32.47 16.82
CA ILE A 11 -31.11 -32.08 16.01
C ILE A 11 -31.64 -33.30 15.23
N LYS A 12 -32.86 -33.70 15.50
CA LYS A 12 -33.52 -34.91 14.97
C LYS A 12 -33.92 -34.83 13.48
N SER A 13 -33.79 -33.68 12.81
CA SER A 13 -34.21 -33.49 11.41
C SER A 13 -33.02 -33.20 10.50
N ILE A 14 -32.90 -33.98 9.42
CA ILE A 14 -31.89 -33.79 8.37
C ILE A 14 -32.01 -32.40 7.76
N LYS A 15 -33.23 -31.88 7.52
CA LYS A 15 -33.48 -30.56 6.97
C LYS A 15 -32.81 -29.45 7.79
N ARG A 16 -32.96 -29.48 9.13
CA ARG A 16 -32.36 -28.48 10.01
C ARG A 16 -30.84 -28.55 10.06
N ARG A 17 -30.28 -29.74 10.01
CA ARG A 17 -28.79 -29.93 9.96
C ARG A 17 -28.20 -29.35 8.69
N ILE A 18 -28.84 -29.61 7.55
CA ILE A 18 -28.43 -29.06 6.24
C ILE A 18 -28.52 -27.52 6.26
N GLN A 19 -29.64 -26.98 6.73
CA GLN A 19 -29.82 -25.52 6.83
C GLN A 19 -28.76 -24.85 7.72
N LEU A 20 -28.44 -25.42 8.89
CA LEU A 20 -27.42 -24.90 9.79
C LEU A 20 -26.01 -24.96 9.16
N ALA A 21 -25.67 -26.04 8.44
CA ALA A 21 -24.39 -26.15 7.76
C ALA A 21 -24.25 -25.07 6.65
N PHE A 22 -25.28 -24.87 5.83
CA PHE A 22 -25.27 -23.81 4.82
C PHE A 22 -25.22 -22.42 5.46
N ALA A 23 -25.98 -22.17 6.51
CA ALA A 23 -25.95 -20.91 7.24
C ALA A 23 -24.56 -20.61 7.83
N SER A 24 -23.85 -21.62 8.36
CA SER A 24 -22.50 -21.45 8.88
C SER A 24 -21.48 -21.12 7.76
N ILE A 25 -21.61 -21.72 6.58
CA ILE A 25 -20.76 -21.41 5.41
C ILE A 25 -20.99 -19.97 4.94
N ILE A 26 -22.25 -19.56 4.81
CA ILE A 26 -22.62 -18.20 4.40
C ILE A 26 -22.08 -17.17 5.42
N LEU A 27 -22.23 -17.45 6.70
CA LEU A 27 -21.77 -16.58 7.77
C LEU A 27 -20.23 -16.43 7.75
N LEU A 28 -19.49 -17.53 7.57
CA LEU A 28 -18.03 -17.51 7.43
C LEU A 28 -17.58 -16.70 6.21
N LEU A 29 -18.24 -16.87 5.07
CA LEU A 29 -17.97 -16.09 3.85
C LEU A 29 -18.22 -14.61 4.07
N PHE A 30 -19.34 -14.27 4.70
CA PHE A 30 -19.69 -12.88 4.98
C PHE A 30 -18.67 -12.21 5.90
N PHE A 31 -18.29 -12.84 7.01
CA PHE A 31 -17.27 -12.29 7.90
C PHE A 31 -15.90 -12.19 7.25
N SER A 32 -15.49 -13.20 6.48
CA SER A 32 -14.23 -13.16 5.75
C SER A 32 -14.19 -12.05 4.70
N GLY A 33 -15.29 -11.87 3.95
CA GLY A 33 -15.41 -10.79 2.98
C GLY A 33 -15.40 -9.41 3.63
N ALA A 34 -16.14 -9.24 4.73
CA ALA A 34 -16.18 -7.96 5.46
C ALA A 34 -14.80 -7.57 6.03
N THR A 35 -14.09 -8.51 6.66
CA THR A 35 -12.73 -8.24 7.18
C THR A 35 -11.75 -7.91 6.06
N SER A 36 -11.83 -8.60 4.92
CA SER A 36 -10.97 -8.32 3.76
C SER A 36 -11.22 -6.94 3.17
N LEU A 37 -12.48 -6.51 3.07
CA LEU A 37 -12.82 -5.17 2.58
C LEU A 37 -12.27 -4.07 3.49
N LEU A 38 -12.40 -4.21 4.80
CA LEU A 38 -11.87 -3.25 5.77
C LEU A 38 -10.34 -3.12 5.70
N GLU A 39 -9.63 -4.23 5.54
CA GLU A 39 -8.19 -4.21 5.39
C GLU A 39 -7.75 -3.64 4.03
N LEU A 40 -8.51 -3.88 2.95
CA LEU A 40 -8.24 -3.30 1.63
C LEU A 40 -8.40 -1.79 1.63
N GLU A 41 -9.43 -1.26 2.30
CA GLU A 41 -9.64 0.18 2.46
C GLU A 41 -8.48 0.83 3.20
N ARG A 42 -7.97 0.18 4.26
CA ARG A 42 -6.79 0.65 5.00
C ARG A 42 -5.52 0.66 4.13
N VAL A 43 -5.25 -0.41 3.36
CA VAL A 43 -4.12 -0.46 2.42
C VAL A 43 -4.22 0.65 1.38
N SER A 44 -5.42 0.92 0.86
CA SER A 44 -5.64 1.99 -0.12
C SER A 44 -5.31 3.37 0.47
N HIS A 45 -5.75 3.64 1.69
CA HIS A 45 -5.48 4.90 2.39
C HIS A 45 -3.98 5.09 2.68
N ASP A 46 -3.32 4.07 3.23
CA ASP A 46 -1.87 4.09 3.49
C ASP A 46 -1.07 4.33 2.20
N THR A 47 -1.51 3.73 1.08
CA THR A 47 -0.86 3.92 -0.24
C THR A 47 -1.01 5.35 -0.74
N GLU A 48 -2.19 5.95 -0.59
CA GLU A 48 -2.45 7.32 -1.01
C GLU A 48 -1.59 8.32 -0.20
N GLU A 49 -1.48 8.13 1.11
CA GLU A 49 -0.65 8.96 1.99
C GLU A 49 0.83 8.91 1.59
N ILE A 50 1.37 7.70 1.32
CA ILE A 50 2.75 7.52 0.87
C ILE A 50 2.99 8.20 -0.49
N LEU A 51 2.07 8.05 -1.44
CA LEU A 51 2.19 8.66 -2.76
C LEU A 51 2.16 10.18 -2.70
N LEU A 52 1.28 10.76 -1.88
CA LEU A 52 1.21 12.21 -1.67
C LEU A 52 2.51 12.72 -1.03
N ALA A 53 3.02 12.04 -0.01
CA ALA A 53 4.28 12.40 0.63
C ALA A 53 5.46 12.36 -0.35
N SER A 54 5.53 11.33 -1.20
CA SER A 54 6.56 11.21 -2.23
C SER A 54 6.47 12.33 -3.27
N LYS A 55 5.26 12.61 -3.76
CA LYS A 55 5.03 13.68 -4.73
C LYS A 55 5.51 15.04 -4.20
N GLU A 56 5.14 15.40 -2.98
CA GLU A 56 5.56 16.66 -2.39
C GLU A 56 7.08 16.77 -2.20
N ASN A 57 7.78 15.66 -1.92
CA ASN A 57 9.23 15.66 -1.83
C ASN A 57 9.89 15.87 -3.22
N VAL A 58 9.33 15.28 -4.27
CA VAL A 58 9.77 15.49 -5.65
C VAL A 58 9.51 16.94 -6.09
N ASP A 59 8.35 17.50 -5.75
CA ASP A 59 8.00 18.88 -6.05
C ASP A 59 8.96 19.88 -5.36
N LEU A 60 9.29 19.63 -4.08
CA LEU A 60 10.30 20.43 -3.37
C LEU A 60 11.69 20.31 -3.98
N ALA A 61 12.13 19.12 -4.37
CA ALA A 61 13.41 18.92 -5.03
C ALA A 61 13.45 19.66 -6.37
N SER A 62 12.39 19.61 -7.15
CA SER A 62 12.25 20.30 -8.43
C SER A 62 12.30 21.82 -8.25
N GLU A 63 11.63 22.36 -7.23
CA GLU A 63 11.66 23.77 -6.87
C GLU A 63 13.09 24.23 -6.49
N MET A 64 13.78 23.42 -5.66
CA MET A 64 15.17 23.71 -5.27
C MET A 64 16.13 23.67 -6.47
N ILE A 65 16.01 22.70 -7.38
CA ILE A 65 16.84 22.63 -8.60
C ILE A 65 16.56 23.81 -9.52
N SER A 66 15.29 24.17 -9.72
CA SER A 66 14.92 25.33 -10.54
C SER A 66 15.52 26.62 -9.98
N ALA A 67 15.35 26.86 -8.69
CA ALA A 67 15.91 28.05 -8.03
C ALA A 67 17.44 28.07 -8.07
N LEU A 68 18.09 26.93 -7.84
CA LEU A 68 19.55 26.81 -7.93
C LEU A 68 20.09 27.09 -9.35
N ASN A 69 19.40 26.60 -10.38
CA ASN A 69 19.78 26.85 -11.78
C ASN A 69 19.58 28.33 -12.15
N GLU A 70 18.46 28.93 -11.77
CA GLU A 70 18.22 30.37 -11.99
C GLU A 70 19.29 31.23 -11.32
N GLN A 71 19.66 30.91 -10.07
CA GLN A 71 20.75 31.57 -9.35
C GLN A 71 22.09 31.38 -10.08
N ASN A 72 22.41 30.16 -10.53
CA ASN A 72 23.64 29.86 -11.27
C ASN A 72 23.72 30.61 -12.59
N ASP A 73 22.62 30.65 -13.36
CA ASP A 73 22.56 31.38 -14.62
C ASP A 73 22.78 32.86 -14.43
N ALA A 74 22.21 33.45 -13.39
CA ALA A 74 22.46 34.86 -13.02
C ALA A 74 23.92 35.06 -12.64
N MET A 75 24.53 34.16 -11.84
CA MET A 75 25.93 34.22 -11.47
C MET A 75 26.88 34.09 -12.69
N ILE A 76 26.57 33.20 -13.64
CA ILE A 76 27.35 33.10 -14.89
C ILE A 76 27.29 34.41 -15.66
N GLN A 77 26.09 34.98 -15.78
CA GLN A 77 25.96 36.25 -16.54
C GLN A 77 26.68 37.43 -15.85
N MET A 78 26.63 37.51 -14.54
CA MET A 78 27.26 38.58 -13.78
C MET A 78 28.79 38.42 -13.64
N ALA A 79 29.24 37.18 -13.31
CA ALA A 79 30.65 36.95 -12.95
C ALA A 79 31.52 36.47 -14.13
N VAL A 80 30.94 35.72 -15.08
CA VAL A 80 31.73 35.10 -16.18
C VAL A 80 31.61 35.91 -17.47
N ILE A 81 30.36 36.14 -17.90
CA ILE A 81 30.13 36.92 -19.13
C ILE A 81 30.47 38.37 -18.91
N GLY A 82 30.09 38.88 -17.73
CA GLY A 82 30.31 40.30 -17.41
C GLY A 82 29.58 41.19 -18.40
N GLY A 83 29.52 42.46 -18.11
CA GLY A 83 28.86 43.41 -18.99
C GLY A 83 28.87 44.80 -18.44
N THR A 84 28.15 45.69 -19.12
CA THR A 84 27.83 47.00 -18.57
C THR A 84 26.80 46.87 -17.44
N LEU A 85 26.71 47.91 -16.64
CA LEU A 85 25.72 48.01 -15.57
C LEU A 85 24.28 47.73 -16.07
N LYS A 86 23.97 48.17 -17.31
CA LYS A 86 22.67 47.94 -17.96
C LYS A 86 22.38 46.45 -18.21
N ASP A 87 23.43 45.64 -18.42
CA ASP A 87 23.30 44.20 -18.68
C ASP A 87 23.15 43.40 -17.37
N ILE A 88 23.79 43.88 -16.29
CA ILE A 88 23.83 43.18 -15.00
C ILE A 88 22.60 43.52 -14.12
N ALA A 89 22.16 44.76 -14.09
CA ALA A 89 21.08 45.24 -13.23
C ALA A 89 19.77 44.42 -13.38
N PRO A 90 19.32 44.03 -14.57
CA PRO A 90 18.12 43.20 -14.73
C PRO A 90 18.23 41.77 -14.14
N LYS A 91 19.46 41.31 -13.84
CA LYS A 91 19.73 39.97 -13.32
C LYS A 91 19.76 39.89 -11.78
N LEU A 92 19.83 41.03 -11.12
CA LEU A 92 19.91 41.10 -9.65
C LEU A 92 18.61 40.62 -8.99
N ALA A 93 17.46 41.20 -9.33
CA ALA A 93 16.19 40.85 -8.72
C ALA A 93 15.81 39.37 -8.93
N PRO A 94 15.94 38.77 -10.13
CA PRO A 94 15.73 37.32 -10.30
C PRO A 94 16.70 36.47 -9.46
N CYS A 95 17.95 36.91 -9.31
CA CYS A 95 18.94 36.18 -8.51
C CYS A 95 18.59 36.23 -7.01
N GLU A 96 18.20 37.37 -6.49
CA GLU A 96 17.77 37.55 -5.08
C GLU A 96 16.53 36.69 -4.80
N GLU A 97 15.57 36.69 -5.71
CA GLU A 97 14.37 35.87 -5.59
C GLU A 97 14.70 34.34 -5.62
N SER A 98 15.64 33.92 -6.50
CA SER A 98 16.08 32.54 -6.53
C SER A 98 16.81 32.11 -5.25
N ILE A 99 17.62 32.99 -4.63
CA ILE A 99 18.26 32.79 -3.34
C ILE A 99 17.20 32.51 -2.26
N LYS A 100 16.16 33.36 -2.22
CA LYS A 100 15.06 33.23 -1.27
C LYS A 100 14.27 31.94 -1.46
N ARG A 101 13.85 31.64 -2.69
CA ARG A 101 13.12 30.40 -3.03
C ARG A 101 13.92 29.16 -2.65
N LEU A 102 15.21 29.13 -2.95
CA LEU A 102 16.08 28.00 -2.59
C LEU A 102 16.16 27.81 -1.07
N SER A 103 16.28 28.90 -0.30
CA SER A 103 16.28 28.84 1.17
C SER A 103 14.96 28.34 1.73
N GLU A 104 13.84 28.91 1.30
CA GLU A 104 12.50 28.51 1.76
C GLU A 104 12.18 27.05 1.43
N ALA A 105 12.52 26.58 0.23
CA ALA A 105 12.31 25.19 -0.16
C ALA A 105 13.18 24.24 0.67
N SER A 106 14.44 24.60 0.93
CA SER A 106 15.35 23.83 1.78
C SER A 106 14.86 23.75 3.23
N GLU A 107 14.34 24.85 3.80
CA GLU A 107 13.75 24.85 5.14
C GLU A 107 12.48 24.00 5.22
N ARG A 108 11.63 24.05 4.20
CA ARG A 108 10.44 23.19 4.11
C ARG A 108 10.84 21.70 4.07
N ALA A 109 11.86 21.36 3.27
CA ALA A 109 12.39 20.00 3.23
C ALA A 109 12.95 19.54 4.58
N GLN A 110 13.69 20.39 5.29
CA GLN A 110 14.24 20.11 6.61
C GLN A 110 13.14 19.89 7.66
N LYS A 111 12.13 20.75 7.72
CA LYS A 111 11.00 20.61 8.65
C LYS A 111 10.24 19.29 8.45
N ARG A 112 10.11 18.88 7.20
CA ARG A 112 9.36 17.70 6.81
C ARG A 112 10.06 16.40 7.18
N MET A 113 11.39 16.34 7.10
CA MET A 113 12.18 15.14 7.37
C MET A 113 12.83 15.12 8.76
N LYS A 114 12.50 16.06 9.65
CA LYS A 114 13.13 16.22 10.95
C LYS A 114 13.13 14.95 11.82
N ASP A 115 12.07 14.16 11.74
CA ASP A 115 11.86 12.97 12.57
C ASP A 115 12.12 11.67 11.80
N THR A 116 12.77 11.74 10.64
CA THR A 116 13.05 10.58 9.79
C THR A 116 14.54 10.19 9.82
N GLU A 117 14.87 8.97 9.40
CA GLU A 117 16.25 8.52 9.22
C GLU A 117 17.03 9.39 8.21
N SER A 118 16.32 10.09 7.34
CA SER A 118 16.89 10.99 6.33
C SER A 118 17.10 12.43 6.82
N ALA A 119 16.88 12.73 8.09
CA ALA A 119 17.13 14.06 8.68
C ALA A 119 18.57 14.56 8.41
N SER A 120 19.55 13.67 8.44
CA SER A 120 20.96 13.99 8.15
C SER A 120 21.18 14.51 6.72
N ILE A 121 20.36 14.07 5.76
CA ILE A 121 20.43 14.51 4.35
C ILE A 121 19.91 15.95 4.25
N THR A 122 18.77 16.24 4.88
CA THR A 122 18.17 17.58 4.86
C THR A 122 18.97 18.59 5.69
N ASP A 123 19.59 18.17 6.79
CA ASP A 123 20.50 19.02 7.56
C ASP A 123 21.74 19.38 6.74
N SER A 124 22.34 18.42 6.05
CA SER A 124 23.46 18.67 5.14
C SER A 124 23.05 19.60 4.00
N LEU A 125 21.88 19.38 3.39
CA LEU A 125 21.32 20.20 2.33
C LEU A 125 21.13 21.66 2.82
N ALA A 126 20.57 21.87 3.99
CA ALA A 126 20.36 23.20 4.57
C ALA A 126 21.69 23.95 4.78
N VAL A 127 22.72 23.25 5.27
CA VAL A 127 24.07 23.84 5.46
C VAL A 127 24.68 24.26 4.13
N TYR A 128 24.64 23.39 3.10
CA TYR A 128 25.20 23.73 1.78
C TYR A 128 24.39 24.80 1.05
N THR A 129 23.07 24.79 1.18
CA THR A 129 22.18 25.83 0.65
C THR A 129 22.50 27.19 1.26
N LYS A 130 22.65 27.24 2.58
CA LYS A 130 23.04 28.48 3.27
C LYS A 130 24.38 29.01 2.77
N ARG A 131 25.36 28.11 2.60
CA ARG A 131 26.72 28.47 2.14
C ARG A 131 26.73 29.03 0.71
N ILE A 132 26.01 28.46 -0.23
CA ILE A 132 25.95 28.99 -1.59
C ILE A 132 25.21 30.32 -1.65
N ASN A 133 24.14 30.46 -0.87
CA ASN A 133 23.40 31.70 -0.77
C ASN A 133 24.24 32.85 -0.16
N GLU A 134 25.04 32.55 0.87
CA GLU A 134 26.00 33.49 1.45
C GLU A 134 27.06 33.92 0.42
N LEU A 135 27.60 33.01 -0.37
CA LEU A 135 28.55 33.31 -1.44
C LEU A 135 27.93 34.23 -2.51
N ALA A 136 26.72 33.91 -2.96
CA ALA A 136 25.98 34.73 -3.93
C ALA A 136 25.67 36.11 -3.39
N THR A 137 25.14 36.22 -2.17
CA THR A 137 24.83 37.50 -1.52
C THR A 137 26.07 38.34 -1.27
N THR A 138 27.18 37.72 -0.86
CA THR A 138 28.45 38.43 -0.65
C THR A 138 28.99 39.03 -1.94
N TYR A 139 28.91 38.24 -3.06
CA TYR A 139 29.30 38.73 -4.37
C TYR A 139 28.40 39.88 -4.84
N ILE A 140 27.10 39.74 -4.73
CA ILE A 140 26.15 40.83 -5.09
C ILE A 140 26.46 42.12 -4.31
N ASN A 141 26.54 42.03 -3.00
CA ASN A 141 26.75 43.16 -2.12
C ASN A 141 28.14 43.78 -2.22
N GLY A 142 29.17 42.93 -2.40
CA GLY A 142 30.56 43.39 -2.44
C GLY A 142 30.97 43.89 -3.82
N ASP A 143 30.82 43.09 -4.84
CA ASP A 143 31.41 43.36 -6.16
C ASP A 143 30.42 44.08 -7.09
N VAL A 144 29.15 43.62 -7.14
CA VAL A 144 28.15 44.17 -8.06
C VAL A 144 27.69 45.57 -7.61
N HIS A 145 27.27 45.74 -6.35
CA HIS A 145 26.84 47.01 -5.85
C HIS A 145 27.97 48.08 -5.81
N ARG A 146 29.22 47.63 -5.57
CA ARG A 146 30.38 48.54 -5.64
C ARG A 146 30.64 48.98 -7.07
N ALA A 147 30.50 48.08 -8.04
CA ALA A 147 30.62 48.43 -9.45
C ALA A 147 29.52 49.41 -9.90
N ILE A 148 28.29 49.19 -9.42
CA ILE A 148 27.17 50.09 -9.63
C ILE A 148 27.46 51.48 -9.06
N ALA A 149 27.99 51.57 -7.85
CA ALA A 149 28.27 52.84 -7.17
C ALA A 149 29.44 53.62 -7.79
N SER A 150 30.40 52.94 -8.43
CA SER A 150 31.60 53.55 -9.01
C SER A 150 31.47 53.94 -10.48
N ASP A 151 30.30 53.72 -11.10
CA ASP A 151 30.04 53.97 -12.55
C ASP A 151 31.17 53.46 -13.47
N THR A 152 31.81 52.35 -13.07
CA THR A 152 33.00 51.82 -13.72
C THR A 152 32.56 51.05 -14.97
N THR A 153 32.89 51.54 -16.13
CA THR A 153 32.77 50.89 -17.44
C THR A 153 33.76 49.70 -17.61
N SER A 154 34.54 49.44 -16.56
CA SER A 154 35.52 48.33 -16.58
C SER A 154 34.80 47.00 -16.46
N ARG A 155 35.08 46.13 -17.42
CA ARG A 155 34.58 44.76 -17.50
C ARG A 155 34.98 44.01 -16.23
N MET A 156 34.03 43.74 -15.36
CA MET A 156 34.27 42.94 -14.16
C MET A 156 34.45 41.49 -14.59
N THR A 157 35.64 40.99 -14.58
CA THR A 157 35.94 39.58 -14.76
C THR A 157 36.24 38.93 -13.43
N THR A 158 35.21 38.45 -12.76
CA THR A 158 35.32 37.63 -11.56
C THR A 158 35.21 36.14 -11.91
N HIS A 159 35.62 35.76 -13.13
CA HIS A 159 35.61 34.38 -13.60
C HIS A 159 36.35 33.43 -12.65
N SER A 160 37.49 33.87 -12.11
CA SER A 160 38.25 33.07 -11.12
C SER A 160 37.44 32.75 -9.85
N TRP A 161 36.70 33.74 -9.34
CA TRP A 161 35.84 33.54 -8.16
C TRP A 161 34.71 32.57 -8.48
N TYR A 162 34.05 32.69 -9.64
CA TYR A 162 33.00 31.78 -10.05
C TYR A 162 33.52 30.35 -10.13
N VAL A 163 34.63 30.11 -10.80
CA VAL A 163 35.19 28.76 -11.02
C VAL A 163 35.70 28.13 -9.73
N ASN A 164 36.39 28.92 -8.89
CA ASN A 164 37.06 28.38 -7.72
C ASN A 164 36.21 28.39 -6.44
N SER A 165 35.22 29.25 -6.32
CA SER A 165 34.41 29.39 -5.11
C SER A 165 32.95 29.01 -5.29
N TYR A 166 32.26 29.58 -6.31
CA TYR A 166 30.83 29.39 -6.47
C TYR A 166 30.47 28.04 -7.14
N LYS A 167 31.08 27.72 -8.29
CA LYS A 167 30.78 26.51 -9.06
C LYS A 167 30.93 25.19 -8.25
N PRO A 168 31.97 25.01 -7.43
CA PRO A 168 32.07 23.81 -6.58
C PRO A 168 30.89 23.68 -5.60
N GLN A 169 30.43 24.80 -5.03
CA GLN A 169 29.28 24.78 -4.13
C GLN A 169 27.98 24.49 -4.89
N TYR A 170 27.80 25.05 -6.08
CA TYR A 170 26.67 24.72 -6.96
C TYR A 170 26.59 23.21 -7.23
N VAL A 171 27.69 22.58 -7.60
CA VAL A 171 27.75 21.12 -7.85
C VAL A 171 27.42 20.34 -6.55
N THR A 172 27.93 20.80 -5.43
CA THR A 172 27.65 20.17 -4.12
C THR A 172 26.18 20.26 -3.77
N VAL A 173 25.57 21.45 -3.87
CA VAL A 173 24.13 21.65 -3.58
C VAL A 173 23.26 20.84 -4.53
N SER A 174 23.55 20.87 -5.84
CA SER A 174 22.84 20.06 -6.86
C SER A 174 22.90 18.57 -6.53
N THR A 175 24.06 18.07 -6.11
CA THR A 175 24.23 16.68 -5.67
C THR A 175 23.42 16.37 -4.42
N GLN A 176 23.37 17.31 -3.44
CA GLN A 176 22.57 17.10 -2.22
C GLN A 176 21.08 17.14 -2.50
N ILE A 177 20.60 18.00 -3.42
CA ILE A 177 19.19 17.99 -3.84
C ILE A 177 18.84 16.67 -4.52
N THR A 178 19.70 16.16 -5.41
CA THR A 178 19.51 14.83 -6.03
C THR A 178 19.50 13.73 -4.98
N ARG A 179 20.40 13.82 -3.99
CA ARG A 179 20.42 12.86 -2.86
C ARG A 179 19.18 12.96 -1.99
N TYR A 180 18.64 14.16 -1.77
CA TYR A 180 17.37 14.36 -1.10
C TYR A 180 16.23 13.69 -1.87
N MET A 181 16.14 13.86 -3.18
CA MET A 181 15.14 13.25 -4.04
C MET A 181 15.22 11.72 -3.99
N THR A 182 16.41 11.14 -4.17
CA THR A 182 16.62 9.69 -4.12
C THR A 182 16.56 9.13 -2.70
N GLY A 183 16.99 9.88 -1.70
CA GLY A 183 16.91 9.52 -0.29
C GLY A 183 15.47 9.53 0.23
N SER A 184 14.61 10.39 -0.31
CA SER A 184 13.19 10.35 -0.01
C SER A 184 12.51 9.11 -0.61
N GLU A 185 12.99 8.60 -1.74
CA GLU A 185 12.55 7.30 -2.28
C GLU A 185 13.01 6.13 -1.39
N SER A 186 14.21 6.20 -0.80
CA SER A 186 14.71 5.15 0.10
C SER A 186 14.01 5.13 1.46
N THR A 187 13.48 6.27 1.93
CA THR A 187 12.61 6.32 3.13
C THR A 187 11.24 5.71 2.89
N LEU A 188 10.83 5.56 1.64
CA LEU A 188 9.65 4.77 1.28
C LEU A 188 9.87 3.25 1.46
N GLY A 189 11.13 2.79 1.54
CA GLY A 189 11.46 1.37 1.72
C GLY A 189 10.84 0.75 2.99
N PRO A 190 10.95 1.36 4.18
CA PRO A 190 10.25 0.92 5.40
C PRO A 190 8.73 0.98 5.25
N ASP A 191 8.20 2.00 4.58
CA ASP A 191 6.76 2.17 4.37
C ASP A 191 6.22 1.20 3.32
N VAL A 192 6.97 0.91 2.26
CA VAL A 192 6.67 -0.18 1.31
C VAL A 192 6.70 -1.54 1.99
N ASN A 193 7.63 -1.79 2.92
CA ASN A 193 7.64 -2.99 3.73
C ASN A 193 6.43 -3.05 4.66
N ARG A 194 6.02 -1.95 5.29
CA ARG A 194 4.76 -1.85 6.06
C ARG A 194 3.56 -2.13 5.17
N LEU A 195 3.50 -1.55 3.97
CA LEU A 195 2.45 -1.81 2.98
C LEU A 195 2.39 -3.29 2.61
N SER A 196 3.53 -3.92 2.35
CA SER A 196 3.63 -5.36 2.07
C SER A 196 3.14 -6.21 3.25
N HIS A 197 3.47 -5.83 4.48
CA HIS A 197 2.97 -6.49 5.69
C HIS A 197 1.47 -6.28 5.88
N THR A 198 0.96 -5.08 5.62
CA THR A 198 -0.48 -4.77 5.72
C THR A 198 -1.25 -5.49 4.62
N ALA A 199 -0.74 -5.52 3.38
CA ALA A 199 -1.32 -6.29 2.29
C ALA A 199 -1.35 -7.80 2.60
N ARG A 200 -0.29 -8.37 3.17
CA ARG A 200 -0.29 -9.77 3.63
C ARG A 200 -1.29 -9.99 4.76
N ARG A 201 -1.48 -9.06 5.68
CA ARG A 201 -2.50 -9.14 6.73
C ARG A 201 -3.90 -9.13 6.15
N ALA A 202 -4.16 -8.38 5.08
CA ALA A 202 -5.45 -8.37 4.39
C ALA A 202 -5.77 -9.72 3.71
N VAL A 203 -4.75 -10.40 3.15
CA VAL A 203 -4.93 -11.68 2.45
C VAL A 203 -5.02 -12.87 3.42
N THR A 204 -4.34 -12.82 4.56
CA THR A 204 -4.27 -13.93 5.53
C THR A 204 -5.64 -14.39 6.04
N PRO A 205 -6.60 -13.51 6.44
CA PRO A 205 -7.93 -13.92 6.87
C PRO A 205 -8.73 -14.62 5.77
N VAL A 206 -8.59 -14.14 4.53
CA VAL A 206 -9.26 -14.73 3.36
C VAL A 206 -8.74 -16.14 3.09
N PHE A 207 -7.41 -16.31 3.11
CA PHE A 207 -6.80 -17.62 2.91
C PHE A 207 -7.18 -18.59 4.02
N LEU A 208 -7.17 -18.16 5.28
CA LEU A 208 -7.60 -18.98 6.41
C LEU A 208 -9.06 -19.38 6.29
N ALA A 209 -9.94 -18.45 5.92
CA ALA A 209 -11.36 -18.72 5.71
C ALA A 209 -11.59 -19.73 4.56
N LEU A 210 -10.81 -19.61 3.47
CA LEU A 210 -10.88 -20.54 2.35
C LEU A 210 -10.48 -21.96 2.76
N VAL A 211 -9.43 -22.13 3.55
CA VAL A 211 -9.00 -23.43 4.10
C VAL A 211 -10.08 -24.01 5.00
N VAL A 212 -10.59 -23.23 5.96
CA VAL A 212 -11.65 -23.66 6.87
C VAL A 212 -12.91 -24.04 6.10
N MET A 213 -13.30 -23.23 5.11
CA MET A 213 -14.46 -23.51 4.26
C MET A 213 -14.30 -24.81 3.47
N THR A 214 -13.11 -25.07 2.92
CA THR A 214 -12.82 -26.31 2.20
C THR A 214 -13.00 -27.52 3.13
N VAL A 215 -12.49 -27.45 4.35
CA VAL A 215 -12.65 -28.53 5.34
C VAL A 215 -14.13 -28.74 5.69
N VAL A 216 -14.89 -27.66 5.88
CA VAL A 216 -16.33 -27.72 6.19
C VAL A 216 -17.11 -28.35 5.02
N ILE A 217 -16.80 -27.99 3.77
CA ILE A 217 -17.44 -28.54 2.58
C ILE A 217 -17.13 -30.04 2.45
N LEU A 218 -15.89 -30.46 2.67
CA LEU A 218 -15.50 -31.88 2.61
C LEU A 218 -16.21 -32.70 3.71
N MET A 219 -16.28 -32.13 4.93
CA MET A 219 -17.00 -32.75 6.04
C MET A 219 -18.50 -32.87 5.73
N PHE A 220 -19.08 -31.84 5.12
CA PHE A 220 -20.48 -31.82 4.73
C PHE A 220 -20.78 -32.82 3.58
N TYR A 221 -19.89 -32.88 2.58
CA TYR A 221 -19.97 -33.90 1.51
C TYR A 221 -19.95 -35.32 2.09
N TYR A 222 -19.00 -35.61 2.99
CA TYR A 222 -18.92 -36.93 3.66
C TYR A 222 -20.19 -37.24 4.46
N PHE A 223 -20.73 -36.21 5.15
CA PHE A 223 -21.99 -36.36 5.90
C PHE A 223 -23.17 -36.71 4.96
N ILE A 224 -23.38 -35.94 3.90
CA ILE A 224 -24.44 -36.20 2.92
C ILE A 224 -24.26 -37.61 2.31
N HIS A 225 -23.07 -37.94 1.88
CA HIS A 225 -22.79 -39.23 1.25
C HIS A 225 -23.07 -40.39 2.21
N SER A 226 -22.62 -40.33 3.44
CA SER A 226 -22.71 -41.43 4.42
C SER A 226 -24.10 -41.56 5.03
N TYR A 227 -24.78 -40.44 5.33
CA TYR A 227 -26.05 -40.45 6.05
C TYR A 227 -27.29 -40.29 5.18
N LEU A 228 -27.16 -39.79 3.97
CA LEU A 228 -28.29 -39.57 3.07
C LEU A 228 -28.20 -40.52 1.85
N ILE A 229 -27.12 -40.37 1.07
CA ILE A 229 -27.02 -41.04 -0.23
C ILE A 229 -26.96 -42.57 -0.07
N ARG A 230 -26.02 -43.07 0.74
CA ARG A 230 -25.85 -44.52 0.94
C ARG A 230 -27.12 -45.22 1.42
N PRO A 231 -27.82 -44.77 2.48
CA PRO A 231 -29.03 -45.40 2.93
C PRO A 231 -30.16 -45.36 1.90
N VAL A 232 -30.31 -44.22 1.18
CA VAL A 232 -31.35 -44.11 0.14
C VAL A 232 -31.10 -45.05 -1.03
N LEU A 233 -29.85 -45.12 -1.51
CA LEU A 233 -29.48 -46.08 -2.56
C LEU A 233 -29.73 -47.52 -2.12
N ARG A 234 -29.35 -47.87 -0.88
CA ARG A 234 -29.57 -49.21 -0.35
C ARG A 234 -31.05 -49.58 -0.22
N ILE A 235 -31.91 -48.63 0.23
CA ILE A 235 -33.35 -48.82 0.24
C ILE A 235 -33.87 -49.02 -1.19
N ASN A 236 -33.39 -48.27 -2.16
CA ASN A 236 -33.82 -48.37 -3.55
C ASN A 236 -33.42 -49.71 -4.15
N ASP A 237 -32.19 -50.19 -3.92
CA ASP A 237 -31.69 -51.47 -4.43
C ASP A 237 -32.48 -52.66 -3.81
N GLU A 238 -32.67 -52.65 -2.50
CA GLU A 238 -33.49 -53.69 -1.80
C GLU A 238 -34.95 -53.68 -2.26
N LEU A 239 -35.53 -52.51 -2.53
CA LEU A 239 -36.87 -52.41 -3.08
C LEU A 239 -36.92 -52.93 -4.51
N GLY A 240 -35.90 -52.67 -5.32
CA GLY A 240 -35.73 -53.22 -6.67
C GLY A 240 -35.64 -54.74 -6.68
N ASP A 241 -34.85 -55.33 -5.78
CA ASP A 241 -34.68 -56.77 -5.62
C ASP A 241 -35.96 -57.42 -5.10
N TYR A 242 -36.68 -56.80 -4.18
CA TYR A 242 -38.00 -57.27 -3.75
C TYR A 242 -39.01 -57.33 -4.93
N LEU A 243 -39.06 -56.31 -5.76
CA LEU A 243 -39.99 -56.23 -6.89
C LEU A 243 -39.67 -57.26 -8.00
N ARG A 244 -38.39 -57.51 -8.27
CA ARG A 244 -37.94 -58.44 -9.34
C ARG A 244 -37.91 -59.89 -8.91
N TYR A 245 -37.38 -60.16 -7.70
CA TYR A 245 -37.06 -61.52 -7.28
C TYR A 245 -37.86 -61.99 -6.06
N ARG A 246 -38.70 -61.09 -5.49
CA ARG A 246 -39.44 -61.35 -4.23
C ARG A 246 -38.57 -61.70 -3.04
N THR A 247 -37.29 -61.22 -3.07
CA THR A 247 -36.35 -61.39 -1.95
C THR A 247 -36.85 -60.61 -0.74
N PRO A 248 -36.68 -61.12 0.50
CA PRO A 248 -37.12 -60.38 1.69
C PRO A 248 -36.35 -59.10 1.83
N PHE A 249 -37.06 -57.98 2.02
CA PHE A 249 -36.47 -56.65 2.24
C PHE A 249 -35.65 -56.63 3.54
N ASP A 250 -34.36 -56.22 3.50
CA ASP A 250 -33.48 -56.19 4.65
C ASP A 250 -33.95 -55.15 5.69
N ARG A 251 -34.31 -55.65 6.89
CA ARG A 251 -34.73 -54.81 8.02
C ARG A 251 -33.57 -54.11 8.71
N ASN A 252 -32.32 -54.52 8.48
CA ASN A 252 -31.13 -54.03 9.18
C ASN A 252 -30.45 -52.84 8.50
N ILE A 253 -31.12 -52.19 7.51
CA ILE A 253 -30.57 -50.98 6.92
C ILE A 253 -30.49 -49.93 8.01
N VAL A 254 -29.26 -49.56 8.36
CA VAL A 254 -29.00 -48.49 9.38
C VAL A 254 -29.38 -47.15 8.79
N CYS A 255 -30.52 -46.64 9.21
CA CYS A 255 -31.03 -45.33 8.86
C CYS A 255 -31.29 -44.53 10.10
N ARG A 256 -31.37 -43.20 9.97
CA ARG A 256 -31.74 -42.29 11.05
C ARG A 256 -32.70 -41.24 10.51
N ASP A 257 -33.44 -40.62 11.43
CA ASP A 257 -34.30 -39.47 11.15
C ASP A 257 -35.39 -39.78 10.09
N GLU A 258 -35.60 -38.90 9.11
CA GLU A 258 -36.62 -39.02 8.08
C GLU A 258 -36.46 -40.24 7.16
N ILE A 259 -35.21 -40.68 6.94
CA ILE A 259 -34.91 -41.87 6.14
C ILE A 259 -35.37 -43.16 6.85
N GLN A 260 -35.24 -43.20 8.17
CA GLN A 260 -35.78 -44.25 8.98
C GLN A 260 -37.31 -44.37 8.82
N THR A 261 -37.98 -43.20 8.88
CA THR A 261 -39.42 -43.11 8.67
C THR A 261 -39.84 -43.61 7.28
N LEU A 262 -39.07 -43.26 6.24
CA LEU A 262 -39.28 -43.72 4.88
C LEU A 262 -39.14 -45.26 4.78
N ARG A 263 -38.07 -45.81 5.31
CA ARG A 263 -37.84 -47.27 5.37
C ARG A 263 -39.00 -48.00 6.04
N ASP A 264 -39.44 -47.50 7.21
CA ASP A 264 -40.50 -48.12 8.02
C ASP A 264 -41.84 -48.07 7.27
N ARG A 265 -42.13 -46.99 6.54
CA ARG A 265 -43.34 -46.92 5.70
C ARG A 265 -43.28 -47.89 4.53
N ILE A 266 -42.13 -48.08 3.88
CA ILE A 266 -41.93 -49.03 2.82
C ILE A 266 -42.15 -50.48 3.36
N LEU A 267 -41.56 -50.77 4.52
CA LEU A 267 -41.78 -52.08 5.20
C LEU A 267 -43.25 -52.33 5.51
N ALA A 268 -43.98 -51.34 6.00
CA ALA A 268 -45.41 -51.43 6.28
C ALA A 268 -46.23 -51.71 4.98
N LEU A 269 -45.88 -51.07 3.88
CA LEU A 269 -46.52 -51.30 2.58
C LEU A 269 -46.27 -52.74 2.07
N ILE A 270 -45.04 -53.24 2.16
CA ILE A 270 -44.67 -54.60 1.78
C ILE A 270 -45.42 -55.64 2.61
N GLN A 271 -45.55 -55.39 3.92
CA GLN A 271 -46.30 -56.28 4.82
C GLN A 271 -47.81 -56.33 4.53
N LYS A 272 -48.40 -55.22 4.04
CA LYS A 272 -49.82 -55.11 3.71
C LYS A 272 -50.16 -55.78 2.39
N GLN A 273 -49.18 -55.95 1.49
CA GLN A 273 -49.35 -56.62 0.21
C GLN A 273 -49.07 -58.15 0.23
N ARG A 274 -48.63 -58.64 1.37
CA ARG A 274 -48.47 -60.05 1.66
C ARG A 274 -49.74 -60.63 2.32
#